data_baa42c37c1ef777725b5ea09640bc009
#
_entry.id   baa42c37c1ef777725b5ea09640bc009
#
_cell.length_a   1.000
_cell.length_b   1.000
_cell.length_c   1.000
_cell.angle_alpha   90.00
_cell.angle_beta   90.00
_cell.angle_gamma   90.00
#
_symmetry.space_group_name_H-M   'P 1'
#
loop_
_entity.id
_entity.type
_entity.pdbx_description
1 polymer ?
#
loop_
_entity_poly.entity_id
_entity_poly.type
_entity_poly.pdbx_seq_one_letter_code
_entity_poly.pdbx_strand_id
1 'polypeptide(L)'
;KNKTLAFFFKSVVFGLAAAFIVLILRPDLLGQGRPVVEFNEAKTPPRYSLSNNLTGGAVSYADAVDLAAPAVVNIYTTKLITERASPLFNDPFFRHFFGDQLGPRQRLESSLGSGVVVSENGYILTNNHVVEGADEIQVALRDGRNAEAKIVGTDPESDLAVLKVELDKLPVVTIGQSDEVRVGDVVLAIGNPFGVGQTVTIGIASAMGRNTVG
;
A
#
# COMPACT_ATOMS: atom_id res chain seq x y z
N LYS A 1 40.69 44.11 -17.34
CA LYS A 1 39.82 43.44 -16.31
C LYS A 1 38.38 43.13 -16.79
N ASN A 2 37.78 43.93 -17.70
CA ASN A 2 36.38 43.72 -18.15
C ASN A 2 36.22 42.61 -19.20
N LYS A 3 37.27 42.27 -19.97
CA LYS A 3 37.18 41.23 -21.02
C LYS A 3 37.17 39.81 -20.45
N THR A 4 37.90 39.55 -19.38
CA THR A 4 37.90 38.24 -18.67
C THR A 4 36.59 37.99 -17.95
N LEU A 5 36.00 39.01 -17.31
CA LEU A 5 34.71 38.90 -16.68
C LEU A 5 33.59 38.61 -17.68
N ALA A 6 33.62 39.31 -18.82
CA ALA A 6 32.65 39.09 -19.91
C ALA A 6 32.77 37.68 -20.53
N PHE A 7 33.99 37.14 -20.63
CA PHE A 7 34.24 35.80 -21.10
C PHE A 7 33.66 34.76 -20.14
N PHE A 8 33.91 34.90 -18.83
CA PHE A 8 33.32 34.02 -17.81
C PHE A 8 31.78 34.03 -17.84
N PHE A 9 31.20 35.23 -17.95
CA PHE A 9 29.72 35.36 -18.01
C PHE A 9 29.13 34.66 -19.24
N LYS A 10 29.77 34.85 -20.42
CA LYS A 10 29.34 34.15 -21.65
C LYS A 10 29.46 32.63 -21.54
N SER A 11 30.54 32.13 -20.92
CA SER A 11 30.73 30.67 -20.73
C SER A 11 29.71 30.07 -19.79
N VAL A 12 29.35 30.76 -18.71
CA VAL A 12 28.29 30.33 -17.77
C VAL A 12 26.93 30.30 -18.47
N VAL A 13 26.59 31.36 -19.21
CA VAL A 13 25.31 31.41 -19.94
C VAL A 13 25.22 30.29 -21.00
N PHE A 14 26.34 30.04 -21.70
CA PHE A 14 26.38 28.96 -22.70
C PHE A 14 26.29 27.58 -22.06
N GLY A 15 26.93 27.37 -20.90
CA GLY A 15 26.82 26.14 -20.13
C GLY A 15 25.40 25.88 -19.59
N LEU A 16 24.73 26.92 -19.08
CA LEU A 16 23.34 26.83 -18.63
C LEU A 16 22.38 26.56 -19.80
N ALA A 17 22.57 27.21 -20.94
CA ALA A 17 21.75 26.96 -22.12
C ALA A 17 21.94 25.53 -22.67
N ALA A 18 23.18 25.03 -22.70
CA ALA A 18 23.46 23.65 -23.10
C ALA A 18 22.86 22.64 -22.12
N ALA A 19 22.97 22.88 -20.80
CA ALA A 19 22.33 22.04 -19.77
C ALA A 19 20.80 22.03 -19.92
N PHE A 20 20.19 23.20 -20.18
CA PHE A 20 18.76 23.31 -20.40
C PHE A 20 18.29 22.56 -21.65
N ILE A 21 19.07 22.62 -22.76
CA ILE A 21 18.77 21.87 -23.98
C ILE A 21 18.88 20.36 -23.72
N VAL A 22 19.90 19.91 -22.97
CA VAL A 22 20.05 18.50 -22.59
C VAL A 22 18.87 18.04 -21.74
N LEU A 23 18.37 18.87 -20.83
CA LEU A 23 17.20 18.56 -19.98
C LEU A 23 15.90 18.48 -20.79
N ILE A 24 15.73 19.30 -21.83
CA ILE A 24 14.58 19.22 -22.74
C ILE A 24 14.64 17.96 -23.61
N LEU A 25 15.83 17.63 -24.14
CA LEU A 25 16.02 16.47 -25.01
C LEU A 25 16.08 15.14 -24.26
N ARG A 26 16.40 15.18 -22.97
CA ARG A 26 16.51 14.02 -22.09
C ARG A 26 15.80 14.30 -20.76
N PRO A 27 14.45 14.38 -20.76
CA PRO A 27 13.67 14.58 -19.53
C PRO A 27 13.93 13.49 -18.49
N ASP A 28 14.38 12.31 -18.93
CA ASP A 28 14.72 11.17 -18.06
C ASP A 28 15.88 11.47 -17.09
N LEU A 29 16.70 12.50 -17.36
CA LEU A 29 17.79 12.91 -16.46
C LEU A 29 17.32 13.74 -15.26
N LEU A 30 16.11 14.31 -15.31
CA LEU A 30 15.50 15.08 -14.22
C LEU A 30 14.50 14.26 -13.40
N GLY A 31 14.05 13.13 -13.95
CA GLY A 31 13.08 12.29 -13.29
C GLY A 31 13.74 11.00 -12.80
N GLN A 32 13.80 10.80 -11.51
CA GLN A 32 13.39 9.49 -11.03
C GLN A 32 11.98 9.32 -11.60
N GLY A 33 11.86 8.59 -12.70
CA GLY A 33 10.59 8.33 -13.34
C GLY A 33 9.64 7.85 -12.26
N ARG A 34 8.55 8.57 -12.04
CA ARG A 34 7.50 8.10 -11.14
C ARG A 34 7.18 6.69 -11.63
N PRO A 35 7.24 5.68 -10.77
CA PRO A 35 6.93 4.33 -11.19
C PRO A 35 5.53 4.35 -11.80
N VAL A 36 5.44 4.05 -13.09
CA VAL A 36 4.14 3.87 -13.74
C VAL A 36 3.66 2.51 -13.28
N VAL A 37 2.65 2.50 -12.43
CA VAL A 37 1.98 1.27 -12.01
C VAL A 37 1.01 0.91 -13.12
N GLU A 38 1.28 -0.16 -13.82
CA GLU A 38 0.39 -0.71 -14.83
C GLU A 38 -0.66 -1.56 -14.14
N PHE A 39 -1.92 -1.15 -14.21
CA PHE A 39 -3.04 -1.87 -13.63
C PHE A 39 -3.65 -2.82 -14.66
N ASN A 40 -4.07 -3.99 -14.22
CA ASN A 40 -4.81 -4.92 -15.05
C ASN A 40 -6.31 -4.57 -15.00
N GLU A 41 -6.77 -3.76 -15.95
CA GLU A 41 -8.20 -3.36 -16.04
C GLU A 41 -9.01 -4.41 -16.81
N ALA A 42 -10.21 -4.68 -16.30
CA ALA A 42 -11.18 -5.50 -17.02
C ALA A 42 -11.69 -4.76 -18.26
N LYS A 43 -11.39 -5.28 -19.46
CA LYS A 43 -11.86 -4.71 -20.73
C LYS A 43 -13.39 -4.78 -20.89
N THR A 44 -14.04 -5.62 -20.13
CA THR A 44 -15.49 -5.78 -20.07
C THR A 44 -15.86 -6.30 -18.69
N PRO A 45 -16.84 -5.70 -18.00
CA PRO A 45 -17.26 -6.25 -16.72
C PRO A 45 -17.73 -7.68 -16.96
N PRO A 46 -17.32 -8.62 -16.11
CA PRO A 46 -17.85 -9.97 -16.16
C PRO A 46 -19.34 -9.87 -15.83
N ARG A 47 -20.19 -9.80 -16.87
CA ARG A 47 -21.61 -10.02 -16.69
C ARG A 47 -21.77 -11.49 -16.34
N TYR A 48 -21.78 -11.79 -15.05
CA TYR A 48 -22.33 -13.05 -14.60
C TYR A 48 -23.80 -13.03 -14.97
N SER A 49 -24.11 -13.45 -16.21
CA SER A 49 -25.44 -13.85 -16.56
C SER A 49 -25.77 -14.97 -15.57
N LEU A 50 -26.66 -14.68 -14.62
CA LEU A 50 -27.40 -15.74 -13.95
C LEU A 50 -27.99 -16.57 -15.08
N SER A 51 -27.27 -17.60 -15.50
CA SER A 51 -27.75 -18.59 -16.47
C SER A 51 -29.08 -19.04 -15.88
N ASN A 52 -30.14 -18.94 -16.68
CA ASN A 52 -31.53 -19.23 -16.33
C ASN A 52 -31.78 -20.68 -15.90
N ASN A 53 -30.89 -21.26 -15.13
CA ASN A 53 -31.15 -22.48 -14.38
C ASN A 53 -31.76 -22.10 -13.03
N LEU A 54 -33.03 -21.69 -13.07
CA LEU A 54 -33.94 -21.62 -11.92
C LEU A 54 -34.22 -23.02 -11.30
N THR A 55 -33.23 -23.90 -11.35
CA THR A 55 -33.23 -25.08 -10.47
C THR A 55 -32.61 -24.61 -9.16
N GLY A 56 -33.45 -24.40 -8.15
CA GLY A 56 -33.21 -23.77 -6.85
C GLY A 56 -32.03 -24.31 -6.04
N GLY A 57 -30.80 -24.17 -6.54
CA GLY A 57 -29.58 -24.38 -5.80
C GLY A 57 -29.07 -23.10 -5.17
N ALA A 58 -28.43 -23.18 -4.00
CA ALA A 58 -27.76 -22.05 -3.36
C ALA A 58 -26.74 -21.45 -4.35
N VAL A 59 -26.75 -20.12 -4.52
CA VAL A 59 -25.77 -19.40 -5.33
C VAL A 59 -24.43 -19.49 -4.61
N SER A 60 -23.41 -20.07 -5.26
CA SER A 60 -22.04 -20.11 -4.75
C SER A 60 -21.24 -18.96 -5.36
N TYR A 61 -20.44 -18.30 -4.55
CA TYR A 61 -19.48 -17.25 -4.97
C TYR A 61 -18.05 -17.78 -5.00
N ALA A 62 -17.85 -19.10 -4.88
CA ALA A 62 -16.53 -19.72 -4.82
C ALA A 62 -15.66 -19.35 -6.03
N ASP A 63 -16.21 -19.35 -7.25
CA ASP A 63 -15.47 -19.01 -8.47
C ASP A 63 -14.95 -17.56 -8.43
N ALA A 64 -15.75 -16.62 -7.91
CA ALA A 64 -15.32 -15.22 -7.76
C ALA A 64 -14.21 -15.07 -6.70
N VAL A 65 -14.33 -15.83 -5.60
CA VAL A 65 -13.29 -15.88 -4.56
C VAL A 65 -12.00 -16.49 -5.11
N ASP A 66 -12.08 -17.60 -5.85
CA ASP A 66 -10.89 -18.26 -6.41
C ASP A 66 -10.14 -17.39 -7.42
N LEU A 67 -10.83 -16.48 -8.09
CA LEU A 67 -10.21 -15.49 -8.98
C LEU A 67 -9.52 -14.34 -8.21
N ALA A 68 -10.13 -13.84 -7.16
CA ALA A 68 -9.65 -12.63 -6.47
C ALA A 68 -8.71 -12.94 -5.29
N ALA A 69 -9.00 -14.00 -4.54
CA ALA A 69 -8.27 -14.33 -3.32
C ALA A 69 -6.75 -14.55 -3.48
N PRO A 70 -6.24 -15.10 -4.59
CA PRO A 70 -4.79 -15.22 -4.77
C PRO A 70 -4.03 -13.89 -4.74
N ALA A 71 -4.67 -12.80 -5.20
CA ALA A 71 -4.08 -11.46 -5.21
C ALA A 71 -4.16 -10.75 -3.85
N VAL A 72 -4.91 -11.29 -2.89
CA VAL A 72 -5.01 -10.74 -1.54
C VAL A 72 -3.87 -11.29 -0.68
N VAL A 73 -3.11 -10.39 -0.07
CA VAL A 73 -1.93 -10.69 0.74
C VAL A 73 -2.13 -10.26 2.18
N ASN A 74 -1.38 -10.89 3.07
CA ASN A 74 -1.29 -10.49 4.47
C ASN A 74 -0.12 -9.53 4.65
N ILE A 75 -0.31 -8.51 5.47
CA ILE A 75 0.71 -7.53 5.80
C ILE A 75 0.98 -7.60 7.29
N TYR A 76 2.21 -7.89 7.66
CA TYR A 76 2.70 -7.89 9.02
C TYR A 76 3.61 -6.69 9.17
N THR A 77 3.37 -5.89 10.19
CA THR A 77 4.22 -4.74 10.50
C THR A 77 4.79 -4.87 11.90
N THR A 78 6.01 -4.39 12.06
CA THR A 78 6.69 -4.33 13.34
C THR A 78 7.12 -2.89 13.61
N LYS A 79 6.83 -2.41 14.81
CA LYS A 79 7.19 -1.08 15.27
C LYS A 79 7.89 -1.16 16.61
N LEU A 80 9.04 -0.52 16.72
CA LEU A 80 9.79 -0.42 17.96
C LEU A 80 9.28 0.79 18.76
N ILE A 81 8.49 0.53 19.79
CA ILE A 81 8.01 1.58 20.68
C ILE A 81 8.95 1.70 21.88
N THR A 82 9.48 2.91 22.10
CA THR A 82 10.19 3.21 23.33
C THR A 82 9.21 3.80 24.33
N GLU A 83 8.79 2.99 25.28
CA GLU A 83 7.98 3.48 26.41
C GLU A 83 8.81 4.44 27.25
N ARG A 84 8.27 5.64 27.45
CA ARG A 84 8.92 6.62 28.32
C ARG A 84 8.97 6.08 29.75
N ALA A 85 10.12 6.26 30.39
CA ALA A 85 10.23 5.97 31.82
C ALA A 85 9.13 6.69 32.61
N SER A 86 8.58 6.05 33.62
CA SER A 86 7.59 6.64 34.52
C SER A 86 8.11 8.00 35.04
N PRO A 87 7.26 9.03 35.16
CA PRO A 87 7.65 10.33 35.73
C PRO A 87 8.31 10.22 37.12
N LEU A 88 8.03 9.13 37.87
CA LEU A 88 8.66 8.82 39.14
C LEU A 88 10.18 8.53 39.02
N PHE A 89 10.66 8.24 37.81
CA PHE A 89 12.07 7.99 37.54
C PHE A 89 12.94 9.25 37.60
N ASN A 90 12.33 10.42 37.56
CA ASN A 90 13.02 11.70 37.75
C ASN A 90 13.35 11.99 39.22
N ASP A 91 12.79 11.21 40.18
CA ASP A 91 13.10 11.33 41.59
C ASP A 91 14.37 10.50 41.92
N PRO A 92 15.43 11.17 42.49
CA PRO A 92 16.68 10.49 42.84
C PRO A 92 16.50 9.34 43.87
N PHE A 93 15.49 9.47 44.77
CA PHE A 93 15.20 8.45 45.78
C PHE A 93 14.62 7.21 45.18
N PHE A 94 13.69 7.34 44.21
CA PHE A 94 13.12 6.20 43.50
C PHE A 94 14.16 5.46 42.66
N ARG A 95 15.07 6.16 41.98
CA ARG A 95 16.17 5.55 41.23
C ARG A 95 17.12 4.72 42.13
N HIS A 96 17.38 5.21 43.32
CA HIS A 96 18.28 4.51 44.26
C HIS A 96 17.66 3.19 44.76
N PHE A 97 16.36 3.13 44.96
CA PHE A 97 15.66 1.95 45.51
C PHE A 97 15.24 0.92 44.47
N PHE A 98 14.83 1.35 43.27
CA PHE A 98 14.22 0.48 42.24
C PHE A 98 15.15 0.22 41.04
N GLY A 99 16.33 0.84 41.00
CA GLY A 99 17.33 0.65 39.97
C GLY A 99 16.83 0.82 38.54
N ASP A 100 17.47 0.14 37.58
CA ASP A 100 17.13 0.23 36.14
C ASP A 100 15.85 -0.49 35.71
N GLN A 101 15.10 -1.08 36.65
CA GLN A 101 13.89 -1.86 36.32
C GLN A 101 12.73 -0.99 35.79
N LEU A 102 12.76 0.33 36.04
CA LEU A 102 11.75 1.28 35.62
C LEU A 102 12.23 2.22 34.49
N GLY A 103 13.38 1.93 33.89
CA GLY A 103 13.95 2.67 32.77
C GLY A 103 13.12 2.53 31.48
N PRO A 104 13.45 3.32 30.43
CA PRO A 104 12.76 3.23 29.15
C PRO A 104 12.88 1.79 28.62
N ARG A 105 11.74 1.18 28.34
CA ARG A 105 11.66 -0.16 27.78
C ARG A 105 11.32 -0.07 26.31
N GLN A 106 12.08 -0.79 25.50
CA GLN A 106 11.74 -1.00 24.10
C GLN A 106 10.79 -2.18 24.01
N ARG A 107 9.65 -1.95 23.34
CA ARG A 107 8.66 -2.98 23.07
C ARG A 107 8.44 -3.05 21.56
N LEU A 108 8.45 -4.26 21.03
CA LEU A 108 8.01 -4.52 19.66
C LEU A 108 6.49 -4.59 19.66
N GLU A 109 5.86 -3.72 18.90
CA GLU A 109 4.45 -3.79 18.58
C GLU A 109 4.30 -4.34 17.17
N SER A 110 3.50 -5.37 17.03
CA SER A 110 3.19 -5.98 15.73
C SER A 110 1.74 -5.69 15.38
N SER A 111 1.50 -5.26 14.16
CA SER A 111 0.17 -5.08 13.58
C SER A 111 -0.02 -6.00 12.39
N LEU A 112 -1.28 -6.23 12.04
CA LEU A 112 -1.70 -7.12 10.98
C LEU A 112 -2.73 -6.42 10.11
N GLY A 113 -2.58 -6.57 8.80
CA GLY A 113 -3.51 -6.04 7.81
C GLY A 113 -3.58 -6.89 6.56
N SER A 114 -4.35 -6.43 5.61
CA SER A 114 -4.47 -7.03 4.29
C SER A 114 -4.08 -6.03 3.21
N GLY A 115 -3.58 -6.54 2.08
CA GLY A 115 -3.31 -5.76 0.89
C GLY A 115 -3.72 -6.52 -0.36
N VAL A 116 -3.70 -5.83 -1.48
CA VAL A 116 -4.05 -6.39 -2.79
C VAL A 116 -2.92 -6.13 -3.77
N VAL A 117 -2.44 -7.16 -4.44
CA VAL A 117 -1.45 -7.04 -5.52
C VAL A 117 -2.15 -6.45 -6.73
N VAL A 118 -1.71 -5.28 -7.17
CA VAL A 118 -2.33 -4.53 -8.28
C VAL A 118 -1.48 -4.52 -9.54
N SER A 119 -0.23 -4.99 -9.47
CA SER A 119 0.69 -5.04 -10.61
C SER A 119 1.66 -6.21 -10.52
N GLU A 120 1.97 -6.84 -11.67
CA GLU A 120 3.01 -7.88 -11.79
C GLU A 120 4.40 -7.37 -11.36
N ASN A 121 4.60 -6.07 -11.40
CA ASN A 121 5.82 -5.42 -10.92
C ASN A 121 5.94 -5.36 -9.39
N GLY A 122 5.04 -5.98 -8.63
CA GLY A 122 5.13 -6.09 -7.18
C GLY A 122 4.53 -4.91 -6.41
N TYR A 123 3.63 -4.14 -7.01
CA TYR A 123 2.91 -3.09 -6.29
C TYR A 123 1.69 -3.68 -5.58
N ILE A 124 1.54 -3.29 -4.32
CA ILE A 124 0.47 -3.72 -3.42
C ILE A 124 -0.22 -2.49 -2.87
N LEU A 125 -1.54 -2.48 -2.94
CA LEU A 125 -2.39 -1.46 -2.33
C LEU A 125 -2.87 -1.93 -0.95
N THR A 126 -2.76 -1.06 0.05
CA THR A 126 -3.23 -1.30 1.41
C THR A 126 -3.70 0.00 2.06
N ASN A 127 -4.10 -0.05 3.32
CA ASN A 127 -4.46 1.14 4.08
C ASN A 127 -3.24 1.79 4.75
N ASN A 128 -3.26 3.13 4.85
CA ASN A 128 -2.19 3.87 5.49
C ASN A 128 -2.02 3.48 6.96
N HIS A 129 -3.12 3.34 7.70
CA HIS A 129 -3.07 2.98 9.13
C HIS A 129 -2.40 1.62 9.40
N VAL A 130 -2.37 0.70 8.41
CA VAL A 130 -1.70 -0.61 8.52
C VAL A 130 -0.18 -0.45 8.58
N VAL A 131 0.37 0.53 7.85
CA VAL A 131 1.83 0.69 7.66
C VAL A 131 2.40 1.93 8.36
N GLU A 132 1.55 2.74 8.96
CA GLU A 132 1.94 4.00 9.61
C GLU A 132 2.91 3.78 10.77
N GLY A 133 4.10 4.35 10.61
CA GLY A 133 5.18 4.25 11.60
C GLY A 133 5.76 2.85 11.79
N ALA A 134 5.55 1.95 10.85
CA ALA A 134 6.20 0.64 10.82
C ALA A 134 7.70 0.78 10.53
N ASP A 135 8.53 0.10 11.31
CA ASP A 135 9.98 -0.01 11.06
C ASP A 135 10.29 -1.13 10.06
N GLU A 136 9.46 -2.18 10.06
CA GLU A 136 9.57 -3.32 9.16
C GLU A 136 8.18 -3.74 8.66
N ILE A 137 8.09 -4.06 7.36
CA ILE A 137 6.86 -4.53 6.72
C ILE A 137 7.16 -5.83 5.99
N GLN A 138 6.44 -6.88 6.34
CA GLN A 138 6.50 -8.18 5.71
C GLN A 138 5.18 -8.49 5.02
N VAL A 139 5.25 -8.96 3.79
CA VAL A 139 4.08 -9.38 3.01
C VAL A 139 4.11 -10.89 2.83
N ALA A 140 3.00 -11.55 3.16
CA ALA A 140 2.82 -12.98 2.95
C ALA A 140 1.72 -13.24 1.93
N LEU A 141 2.05 -14.01 0.88
CA LEU A 141 1.12 -14.46 -0.14
C LEU A 141 0.37 -15.72 0.32
N ARG A 142 -0.76 -15.98 -0.32
CA ARG A 142 -1.58 -17.18 -0.05
C ARG A 142 -0.82 -18.49 -0.31
N ASP A 143 0.13 -18.50 -1.25
CA ASP A 143 0.93 -19.66 -1.61
C ASP A 143 2.12 -19.93 -0.65
N GLY A 144 2.25 -19.13 0.42
CA GLY A 144 3.26 -19.27 1.45
C GLY A 144 4.56 -18.50 1.18
N ARG A 145 4.69 -17.81 0.04
CA ARG A 145 5.83 -16.92 -0.22
C ARG A 145 5.73 -15.67 0.64
N ASN A 146 6.86 -15.21 1.14
CA ASN A 146 6.98 -14.00 1.95
C ASN A 146 8.05 -13.09 1.36
N ALA A 147 7.87 -11.79 1.52
CA ALA A 147 8.86 -10.79 1.14
C ALA A 147 8.78 -9.56 2.03
N GLU A 148 9.92 -8.92 2.21
CA GLU A 148 9.98 -7.57 2.76
C GLU A 148 9.38 -6.58 1.76
N ALA A 149 8.58 -5.65 2.27
CA ALA A 149 7.96 -4.61 1.47
C ALA A 149 8.50 -3.24 1.83
N LYS A 150 8.58 -2.36 0.82
CA LYS A 150 8.97 -0.96 0.98
C LYS A 150 7.77 -0.07 0.69
N ILE A 151 7.60 0.98 1.49
CA ILE A 151 6.57 2.00 1.22
C ILE A 151 7.02 2.83 0.01
N VAL A 152 6.17 2.88 -1.01
CA VAL A 152 6.33 3.72 -2.21
C VAL A 152 5.70 5.08 -1.99
N GLY A 153 4.54 5.11 -1.34
CA GLY A 153 3.81 6.32 -1.00
C GLY A 153 2.63 6.03 -0.11
N THR A 154 2.19 7.07 0.59
CA THR A 154 1.04 7.04 1.50
C THR A 154 0.17 8.26 1.29
N ASP A 155 -1.11 8.10 1.50
CA ASP A 155 -2.10 9.17 1.55
C ASP A 155 -2.95 8.99 2.82
N PRO A 156 -2.64 9.72 3.89
CA PRO A 156 -3.37 9.64 5.16
C PRO A 156 -4.82 10.13 5.03
N GLU A 157 -5.13 11.06 4.11
CA GLU A 157 -6.47 11.62 3.95
C GLU A 157 -7.45 10.58 3.38
N SER A 158 -6.98 9.77 2.43
CA SER A 158 -7.77 8.67 1.87
C SER A 158 -7.55 7.33 2.57
N ASP A 159 -6.67 7.29 3.57
CA ASP A 159 -6.20 6.06 4.25
C ASP A 159 -5.65 5.01 3.28
N LEU A 160 -4.86 5.43 2.30
CA LEU A 160 -4.24 4.56 1.31
C LEU A 160 -2.72 4.53 1.44
N ALA A 161 -2.13 3.37 1.15
CA ALA A 161 -0.69 3.19 1.02
C ALA A 161 -0.37 2.24 -0.14
N VAL A 162 0.75 2.51 -0.81
CA VAL A 162 1.31 1.66 -1.86
C VAL A 162 2.63 1.08 -1.38
N LEU A 163 2.73 -0.23 -1.44
CA LEU A 163 3.93 -0.98 -1.11
C LEU A 163 4.56 -1.57 -2.37
N LYS A 164 5.85 -1.86 -2.29
CA LYS A 164 6.62 -2.56 -3.32
C LYS A 164 7.30 -3.77 -2.71
N VAL A 165 7.12 -4.92 -3.36
CA VAL A 165 7.85 -6.16 -3.05
C VAL A 165 8.65 -6.62 -4.26
N GLU A 166 9.74 -7.35 -4.01
CA GLU A 166 10.58 -7.96 -5.04
C GLU A 166 10.27 -9.46 -5.10
N LEU A 167 9.20 -9.81 -5.80
CA LEU A 167 8.79 -11.20 -6.04
C LEU A 167 8.34 -11.37 -7.49
N ASP A 168 8.68 -12.51 -8.06
CA ASP A 168 8.25 -12.88 -9.42
C ASP A 168 6.89 -13.60 -9.41
N LYS A 169 6.21 -13.59 -10.55
CA LYS A 169 4.97 -14.33 -10.80
C LYS A 169 3.91 -14.06 -9.73
N LEU A 170 3.67 -12.79 -9.48
CA LEU A 170 2.65 -12.36 -8.55
C LEU A 170 1.25 -12.55 -9.14
N PRO A 171 0.29 -13.08 -8.37
CA PRO A 171 -1.11 -13.02 -8.76
C PRO A 171 -1.59 -11.58 -8.64
N VAL A 172 -2.18 -11.05 -9.71
CA VAL A 172 -2.64 -9.65 -9.79
C VAL A 172 -4.15 -9.62 -9.85
N VAL A 173 -4.77 -8.71 -9.08
CA VAL A 173 -6.20 -8.49 -9.15
C VAL A 173 -6.56 -7.76 -10.45
N THR A 174 -7.73 -8.09 -11.00
CA THR A 174 -8.31 -7.31 -12.10
C THR A 174 -9.17 -6.20 -11.50
N ILE A 175 -8.85 -4.94 -11.83
CA ILE A 175 -9.60 -3.79 -11.37
C ILE A 175 -10.83 -3.60 -12.27
N GLY A 176 -12.01 -3.56 -11.64
CA GLY A 176 -13.29 -3.34 -12.30
C GLY A 176 -13.61 -1.84 -12.45
N GLN A 177 -14.75 -1.57 -13.04
CA GLN A 177 -15.28 -0.22 -13.26
C GLN A 177 -16.29 0.10 -12.16
N SER A 178 -15.90 0.94 -11.20
CA SER A 178 -16.74 1.27 -10.05
C SER A 178 -18.05 1.97 -10.45
N ASP A 179 -18.05 2.71 -11.56
CA ASP A 179 -19.21 3.43 -12.06
C ASP A 179 -20.35 2.50 -12.55
N GLU A 180 -20.02 1.24 -12.83
CA GLU A 180 -21.01 0.24 -13.25
C GLU A 180 -21.66 -0.50 -12.06
N VAL A 181 -21.12 -0.34 -10.84
CA VAL A 181 -21.70 -0.94 -9.62
C VAL A 181 -22.98 -0.22 -9.25
N ARG A 182 -24.03 -0.97 -8.93
CA ARG A 182 -25.33 -0.43 -8.57
C ARG A 182 -25.67 -0.77 -7.12
N VAL A 183 -26.50 0.07 -6.52
CA VAL A 183 -27.08 -0.25 -5.20
C VAL A 183 -27.88 -1.55 -5.30
N GLY A 184 -27.57 -2.49 -4.39
CA GLY A 184 -28.14 -3.83 -4.38
C GLY A 184 -27.27 -4.92 -5.01
N ASP A 185 -26.22 -4.55 -5.76
CA ASP A 185 -25.29 -5.54 -6.28
C ASP A 185 -24.53 -6.24 -5.14
N VAL A 186 -24.31 -7.55 -5.30
CA VAL A 186 -23.59 -8.36 -4.30
C VAL A 186 -22.11 -8.02 -4.35
N VAL A 187 -21.51 -7.81 -3.19
CA VAL A 187 -20.09 -7.54 -3.01
C VAL A 187 -19.47 -8.52 -2.02
N LEU A 188 -18.22 -8.90 -2.26
CA LEU A 188 -17.45 -9.75 -1.38
C LEU A 188 -16.28 -8.95 -0.81
N ALA A 189 -16.07 -9.05 0.51
CA ALA A 189 -14.85 -8.54 1.12
C ALA A 189 -13.93 -9.73 1.43
N ILE A 190 -12.69 -9.66 0.95
CA ILE A 190 -11.68 -10.70 1.11
C ILE A 190 -10.48 -10.11 1.83
N GLY A 191 -10.08 -10.71 2.95
CA GLY A 191 -8.94 -10.27 3.73
C GLY A 191 -8.48 -11.32 4.71
N ASN A 192 -7.49 -10.97 5.55
CA ASN A 192 -7.04 -11.79 6.66
C ASN A 192 -6.88 -10.94 7.94
N PRO A 193 -7.97 -10.47 8.52
CA PRO A 193 -7.94 -9.49 9.61
C PRO A 193 -7.25 -9.98 10.90
N PHE A 194 -7.09 -11.30 11.07
CA PHE A 194 -6.54 -11.90 12.30
C PHE A 194 -5.36 -12.84 12.07
N GLY A 195 -4.82 -12.94 10.85
CA GLY A 195 -3.69 -13.83 10.53
C GLY A 195 -4.01 -15.34 10.57
N VAL A 196 -5.29 -15.70 10.75
CA VAL A 196 -5.71 -17.11 10.87
C VAL A 196 -6.14 -17.74 9.55
N GLY A 197 -5.92 -17.03 8.45
CA GLY A 197 -6.30 -17.44 7.10
C GLY A 197 -7.21 -16.42 6.43
N GLN A 198 -7.31 -16.51 5.10
CA GLN A 198 -8.20 -15.64 4.33
C GLN A 198 -9.66 -15.85 4.76
N THR A 199 -10.32 -14.73 5.01
CA THR A 199 -11.74 -14.68 5.37
C THR A 199 -12.49 -13.96 4.25
N VAL A 200 -13.65 -14.51 3.88
CA VAL A 200 -14.54 -13.92 2.88
C VAL A 200 -15.86 -13.60 3.55
N THR A 201 -16.31 -12.37 3.40
CA THR A 201 -17.64 -11.94 3.85
C THR A 201 -18.43 -11.42 2.66
N ILE A 202 -19.76 -11.55 2.71
CA ILE A 202 -20.69 -11.13 1.68
C ILE A 202 -21.55 -9.97 2.18
N GLY A 203 -21.80 -9.02 1.29
CA GLY A 203 -22.72 -7.91 1.50
C GLY A 203 -23.32 -7.43 0.19
N ILE A 204 -23.98 -6.29 0.26
CA ILE A 204 -24.50 -5.59 -0.91
C ILE A 204 -23.98 -4.14 -0.93
N ALA A 205 -23.83 -3.59 -2.12
CA ALA A 205 -23.59 -2.15 -2.28
C ALA A 205 -24.85 -1.39 -1.79
N SER A 206 -24.75 -0.74 -0.64
CA SER A 206 -25.89 -0.07 0.00
C SER A 206 -26.07 1.39 -0.48
N ALA A 207 -24.99 2.02 -0.95
CA ALA A 207 -24.97 3.36 -1.50
C ALA A 207 -23.77 3.55 -2.41
N MET A 208 -23.87 4.50 -3.35
CA MET A 208 -22.80 4.90 -4.26
C MET A 208 -22.58 6.40 -4.17
N GLY A 209 -21.36 6.87 -4.53
CA GLY A 209 -21.05 8.29 -4.71
C GLY A 209 -21.10 9.14 -3.44
N ARG A 210 -20.95 8.56 -2.26
CA ARG A 210 -20.89 9.29 -0.98
C ARG A 210 -19.45 9.71 -0.71
N ASN A 211 -19.14 10.99 -0.96
CA ASN A 211 -17.82 11.57 -0.75
C ASN A 211 -17.63 12.19 0.64
N THR A 212 -18.69 12.27 1.44
CA THR A 212 -18.65 12.80 2.80
C THR A 212 -19.17 11.73 3.75
N VAL A 213 -18.27 11.13 4.48
CA VAL A 213 -18.59 10.42 5.73
C VAL A 213 -18.43 11.48 6.81
N GLY A 214 -19.57 12.05 7.23
CA GLY A 214 -19.61 13.02 8.32
C GLY A 214 -19.37 12.37 9.69
#